data_aa9dca03ec2bdce15e162ba59957eafa
#
_entry.id   aa9dca03ec2bdce15e162ba59957eafa
#
_cell.length_a   1.000
_cell.length_b   1.000
_cell.length_c   1.000
_cell.angle_alpha   90.00
_cell.angle_beta   90.00
_cell.angle_gamma   90.00
#
_symmetry.space_group_name_H-M   'P 1'
#
loop_
_entity.id
_entity.type
_entity.pdbx_description
1 polymer ?
#
loop_
_entity_poly.entity_id
_entity_poly.type
_entity_poly.pdbx_seq_one_letter_code
_entity_poly.pdbx_strand_id
1 'polypeptide(L)'
;MSQTLKEGENMGFFDFFRKRDELSQDLPVVEPPVSDVLLRALLNNEAITREKALTLPAVSGAVDLIGNMIAAMPVKLYKHKQGRVEEQENDTRVKLLNGDTGDTLDAFQLKKAMVEDYLMGKGGYCYIQRRRNEVVALRYVEDMYITVLKNFKPIFKDYVILVEGQEYKPYEFIKLLRNTKDGATGVGLTDELSKTLETAYDTLLYQLSLVKSGGNKKGFLKAQRRLGQEEIDTLKRAWRNMYANNSENVVVLNNGLEFQESSNSSVEMQLDQNKNTLANEINKIFHIYEDFDLTFKEAIYPIVKAFETALNRDLLLEKEKKNYFFEFDVKEIIRANLKERYEAYKLAKETGFMTLNEIRRAENLDDIDGLDVINVGLGAVLYSATTHTYFTPNTDSTTDLNQTDQNIQHVIEDKEIDTAFEQSGNSSEG
;
A
#
# COMPACT_ATOMS: atom_id res chain seq x y z
N MET A 1 26.77 37.59 -83.62
CA MET A 1 27.09 36.31 -82.99
C MET A 1 26.92 36.47 -81.50
N SER A 2 25.74 36.15 -80.95
CA SER A 2 25.45 36.24 -79.54
C SER A 2 24.75 34.96 -79.18
N GLN A 3 25.30 34.15 -78.30
CA GLN A 3 24.68 32.97 -77.71
C GLN A 3 24.00 33.36 -76.40
N THR A 4 22.72 33.10 -76.35
CA THR A 4 21.90 33.17 -75.21
C THR A 4 22.18 31.98 -74.30
N LEU A 5 22.54 32.24 -73.02
CA LEU A 5 22.61 31.29 -71.99
C LEU A 5 21.21 31.18 -71.33
N LYS A 6 20.72 29.95 -71.21
CA LYS A 6 19.49 29.58 -70.47
C LYS A 6 19.75 29.67 -68.98
N GLU A 7 18.91 30.47 -68.29
CA GLU A 7 18.77 30.44 -66.83
C GLU A 7 18.17 29.09 -66.37
N GLY A 8 18.89 28.41 -65.50
CA GLY A 8 18.41 27.25 -64.78
C GLY A 8 17.64 27.70 -63.55
N GLU A 9 16.37 27.35 -63.43
CA GLU A 9 15.53 27.56 -62.27
C GLU A 9 16.08 26.74 -61.09
N ASN A 10 16.59 27.42 -60.07
CA ASN A 10 16.82 26.87 -58.75
C ASN A 10 15.51 26.66 -58.02
N MET A 11 15.00 25.42 -58.06
CA MET A 11 13.88 25.00 -57.21
C MET A 11 14.41 24.89 -55.79
N GLY A 12 14.01 25.84 -54.92
CA GLY A 12 14.46 25.91 -53.54
C GLY A 12 13.94 24.75 -52.71
N PHE A 13 14.80 24.25 -51.82
CA PHE A 13 14.51 23.18 -50.86
C PHE A 13 13.20 23.35 -50.05
N PHE A 14 12.66 24.58 -50.00
CA PHE A 14 11.40 24.91 -49.34
C PHE A 14 10.13 24.58 -50.14
N ASP A 15 10.21 24.40 -51.45
CA ASP A 15 9.03 24.01 -52.25
C ASP A 15 8.64 22.54 -52.13
N PHE A 16 9.57 21.71 -51.65
CA PHE A 16 9.32 20.32 -51.38
C PHE A 16 8.42 20.13 -50.12
N PHE A 17 8.53 21.04 -49.16
CA PHE A 17 7.67 21.01 -47.95
C PHE A 17 6.27 21.59 -48.18
N ARG A 18 6.14 22.54 -49.07
CA ARG A 18 4.84 23.16 -49.39
C ARG A 18 3.89 22.23 -50.13
N LYS A 19 4.43 21.27 -50.89
CA LYS A 19 3.59 20.28 -51.60
C LYS A 19 3.11 19.14 -50.71
N ARG A 20 3.59 19.08 -49.49
CA ARG A 20 3.19 18.03 -48.52
C ARG A 20 1.97 18.42 -47.69
N ASP A 21 1.69 19.69 -47.54
CA ASP A 21 0.54 20.18 -46.78
C ASP A 21 -0.78 20.19 -47.58
N GLU A 22 -0.74 20.15 -48.90
CA GLU A 22 -1.93 20.07 -49.72
C GLU A 22 -2.52 18.66 -49.93
N LEU A 23 -1.80 17.60 -49.45
CA LEU A 23 -2.24 16.22 -49.54
C LEU A 23 -2.86 15.69 -48.23
N SER A 24 -3.06 16.56 -47.25
CA SER A 24 -3.65 16.20 -45.94
C SER A 24 -5.11 16.63 -45.77
N GLN A 25 -5.79 17.02 -46.86
CA GLN A 25 -7.22 17.26 -46.79
C GLN A 25 -8.01 16.08 -47.36
N ASP A 26 -8.88 15.50 -46.48
CA ASP A 26 -9.97 14.59 -46.83
C ASP A 26 -9.62 13.10 -47.13
N LEU A 27 -8.82 12.46 -46.26
CA LEU A 27 -9.11 11.06 -46.06
C LEU A 27 -10.18 10.95 -44.95
N PRO A 28 -11.30 10.28 -45.18
CA PRO A 28 -12.25 10.02 -44.10
C PRO A 28 -11.49 9.18 -43.04
N VAL A 29 -11.55 9.63 -41.79
CA VAL A 29 -11.09 8.84 -40.65
C VAL A 29 -11.95 7.59 -40.62
N VAL A 30 -11.50 6.52 -41.28
CA VAL A 30 -12.08 5.20 -41.16
C VAL A 30 -11.65 4.73 -39.78
N GLU A 31 -12.56 4.82 -38.80
CA GLU A 31 -12.33 4.15 -37.52
C GLU A 31 -12.02 2.67 -37.84
N PRO A 32 -10.87 2.16 -37.39
CA PRO A 32 -10.49 0.79 -37.69
C PRO A 32 -11.51 -0.19 -37.09
N PRO A 33 -11.80 -1.30 -37.80
CA PRO A 33 -12.67 -2.33 -37.27
C PRO A 33 -12.12 -2.85 -35.93
N VAL A 34 -13.01 -3.30 -35.04
CA VAL A 34 -12.72 -3.72 -33.65
C VAL A 34 -11.54 -4.71 -33.52
N SER A 35 -11.28 -5.51 -34.55
CA SER A 35 -10.09 -6.37 -34.65
C SER A 35 -8.77 -5.57 -34.66
N ASP A 36 -8.81 -4.32 -35.10
CA ASP A 36 -7.65 -3.43 -35.18
C ASP A 36 -7.30 -2.80 -33.82
N VAL A 37 -8.27 -2.67 -32.91
CA VAL A 37 -8.03 -2.17 -31.54
C VAL A 37 -7.25 -3.23 -30.74
N LEU A 38 -7.61 -4.51 -30.88
CA LEU A 38 -6.88 -5.62 -30.28
C LEU A 38 -5.48 -5.76 -30.90
N LEU A 39 -5.38 -5.55 -32.20
CA LEU A 39 -4.09 -5.58 -32.91
C LEU A 39 -3.21 -4.39 -32.53
N ARG A 40 -3.79 -3.22 -32.33
CA ARG A 40 -3.06 -2.03 -31.83
C ARG A 40 -2.59 -2.21 -30.39
N ALA A 41 -3.42 -2.79 -29.51
CA ALA A 41 -3.04 -3.16 -28.16
C ALA A 41 -1.87 -4.15 -28.13
N LEU A 42 -1.84 -5.11 -29.09
CA LEU A 42 -0.73 -6.05 -29.25
C LEU A 42 0.52 -5.42 -29.87
N LEU A 43 0.38 -4.36 -30.65
CA LEU A 43 1.49 -3.67 -31.34
C LEU A 43 2.03 -2.45 -30.58
N ASN A 44 1.23 -1.84 -29.70
CA ASN A 44 1.68 -0.75 -28.84
C ASN A 44 2.44 -1.35 -27.65
N ASN A 45 3.74 -1.36 -27.78
CA ASN A 45 4.68 -1.83 -26.75
C ASN A 45 4.99 -0.68 -25.74
N GLU A 46 4.08 0.26 -25.54
CA GLU A 46 4.23 1.33 -24.56
C GLU A 46 3.88 0.76 -23.17
N ALA A 47 4.85 0.79 -22.27
CA ALA A 47 4.60 0.43 -20.87
C ALA A 47 3.46 1.29 -20.31
N ILE A 48 2.55 0.66 -19.55
CA ILE A 48 1.44 1.37 -18.93
C ILE A 48 1.97 2.42 -17.95
N THR A 49 1.49 3.66 -18.04
CA THR A 49 1.86 4.70 -17.08
C THR A 49 1.10 4.53 -15.76
N ARG A 50 1.64 5.09 -14.68
CA ARG A 50 1.00 5.11 -13.35
C ARG A 50 -0.42 5.66 -13.42
N GLU A 51 -0.62 6.79 -14.11
CA GLU A 51 -1.92 7.44 -14.25
C GLU A 51 -2.94 6.51 -14.94
N LYS A 52 -2.53 5.82 -16.02
CA LYS A 52 -3.38 4.84 -16.70
C LYS A 52 -3.72 3.65 -15.78
N ALA A 53 -2.74 3.14 -15.05
CA ALA A 53 -2.95 2.03 -14.11
C ALA A 53 -3.92 2.40 -12.99
N LEU A 54 -3.84 3.62 -12.43
CA LEU A 54 -4.74 4.13 -11.39
C LEU A 54 -6.18 4.38 -11.88
N THR A 55 -6.44 4.42 -13.20
CA THR A 55 -7.83 4.44 -13.71
C THR A 55 -8.54 3.10 -13.57
N LEU A 56 -7.80 2.02 -13.34
CA LEU A 56 -8.37 0.68 -13.07
C LEU A 56 -8.92 0.62 -11.65
N PRO A 57 -10.23 0.36 -11.44
CA PRO A 57 -10.82 0.38 -10.10
C PRO A 57 -10.18 -0.61 -9.12
N ALA A 58 -9.73 -1.77 -9.61
CA ALA A 58 -9.04 -2.76 -8.77
C ALA A 58 -7.68 -2.24 -8.29
N VAL A 59 -6.93 -1.50 -9.12
CA VAL A 59 -5.64 -0.93 -8.77
C VAL A 59 -5.82 0.24 -7.80
N SER A 60 -6.67 1.22 -8.16
CA SER A 60 -6.90 2.38 -7.29
C SER A 60 -7.48 1.98 -5.94
N GLY A 61 -8.43 1.04 -5.91
CA GLY A 61 -8.99 0.50 -4.66
C GLY A 61 -7.94 -0.20 -3.79
N ALA A 62 -7.03 -0.96 -4.40
CA ALA A 62 -5.95 -1.65 -3.69
C ALA A 62 -4.93 -0.67 -3.10
N VAL A 63 -4.49 0.29 -3.90
CA VAL A 63 -3.54 1.34 -3.47
C VAL A 63 -4.15 2.21 -2.37
N ASP A 64 -5.41 2.60 -2.51
CA ASP A 64 -6.14 3.38 -1.50
C ASP A 64 -6.32 2.60 -0.19
N LEU A 65 -6.68 1.32 -0.26
CA LEU A 65 -6.84 0.48 0.93
C LEU A 65 -5.52 0.41 1.72
N ILE A 66 -4.43 0.01 1.05
CA ILE A 66 -3.12 -0.16 1.69
C ILE A 66 -2.60 1.18 2.20
N GLY A 67 -2.67 2.22 1.36
CA GLY A 67 -2.21 3.56 1.70
C GLY A 67 -2.95 4.17 2.89
N ASN A 68 -4.29 4.10 2.89
CA ASN A 68 -5.12 4.64 3.97
C ASN A 68 -4.89 3.89 5.29
N MET A 69 -4.75 2.55 5.24
CA MET A 69 -4.49 1.76 6.45
C MET A 69 -3.14 2.11 7.08
N ILE A 70 -2.07 2.20 6.28
CA ILE A 70 -0.74 2.55 6.80
C ILE A 70 -0.71 4.01 7.27
N ALA A 71 -1.36 4.93 6.55
CA ALA A 71 -1.42 6.33 6.91
C ALA A 71 -2.17 6.59 8.23
N ALA A 72 -3.20 5.79 8.52
CA ALA A 72 -3.96 5.87 9.75
C ALA A 72 -3.21 5.38 10.99
N MET A 73 -2.17 4.53 10.83
CA MET A 73 -1.40 4.02 11.96
C MET A 73 -0.55 5.14 12.58
N PRO A 74 -0.63 5.37 13.90
CA PRO A 74 0.28 6.26 14.60
C PRO A 74 1.71 5.69 14.60
N VAL A 75 2.69 6.58 14.47
CA VAL A 75 4.11 6.23 14.60
C VAL A 75 4.58 6.65 16.00
N LYS A 76 5.16 5.71 16.73
CA LYS A 76 5.68 5.93 18.07
C LYS A 76 7.21 5.84 18.08
N LEU A 77 7.83 6.59 18.97
CA LEU A 77 9.26 6.53 19.21
C LEU A 77 9.50 5.95 20.60
N TYR A 78 10.28 4.87 20.64
CA TYR A 78 10.65 4.20 21.87
C TYR A 78 12.14 4.38 22.19
N LYS A 79 12.43 4.35 23.49
CA LYS A 79 13.80 4.39 24.00
C LYS A 79 14.07 3.22 24.97
N HIS A 80 15.12 2.45 24.70
CA HIS A 80 15.64 1.47 25.66
C HIS A 80 16.40 2.16 26.78
N LYS A 81 15.97 1.94 28.03
CA LYS A 81 16.60 2.48 29.22
C LYS A 81 16.59 1.42 30.32
N GLN A 82 17.76 0.95 30.72
CA GLN A 82 17.93 -0.01 31.81
C GLN A 82 17.03 -1.26 31.73
N GLY A 83 16.88 -1.84 30.53
CA GLY A 83 16.07 -3.02 30.31
C GLY A 83 14.56 -2.76 30.16
N ARG A 84 14.12 -1.51 30.25
CA ARG A 84 12.73 -1.10 29.99
C ARG A 84 12.64 -0.31 28.70
N VAL A 85 11.47 -0.33 28.08
CA VAL A 85 11.15 0.46 26.90
C VAL A 85 10.24 1.59 27.33
N GLU A 86 10.67 2.83 27.10
CA GLU A 86 9.93 4.05 27.42
C GLU A 86 9.48 4.74 26.12
N GLU A 87 8.20 5.07 25.99
CA GLU A 87 7.66 5.86 24.88
C GLU A 87 8.07 7.32 24.99
N GLN A 88 8.45 7.94 23.86
CA GLN A 88 8.90 9.34 23.78
C GLN A 88 7.85 10.20 23.06
N GLU A 89 6.69 10.41 23.67
CA GLU A 89 5.54 11.10 23.07
C GLU A 89 5.83 12.56 22.67
N ASN A 90 6.71 13.25 23.41
CA ASN A 90 7.00 14.68 23.20
C ASN A 90 8.07 14.95 22.15
N ASP A 91 8.62 13.92 21.50
CA ASP A 91 9.64 14.10 20.46
C ASP A 91 9.04 14.81 19.23
N THR A 92 9.75 15.80 18.70
CA THR A 92 9.32 16.59 17.54
C THR A 92 9.07 15.71 16.32
N ARG A 93 9.87 14.66 16.14
CA ARG A 93 9.73 13.72 15.01
C ARG A 93 8.41 12.93 15.07
N VAL A 94 7.96 12.56 16.28
CA VAL A 94 6.66 11.90 16.49
C VAL A 94 5.52 12.85 16.12
N LYS A 95 5.62 14.12 16.49
CA LYS A 95 4.61 15.15 16.14
C LYS A 95 4.54 15.37 14.63
N LEU A 96 5.70 15.42 13.94
CA LEU A 96 5.77 15.56 12.49
C LEU A 96 5.22 14.33 11.74
N LEU A 97 5.38 13.11 12.29
CA LEU A 97 4.92 11.86 11.67
C LEU A 97 3.44 11.56 11.93
N ASN A 98 2.79 12.24 12.88
CA ASN A 98 1.38 12.00 13.24
C ASN A 98 0.48 13.23 13.12
N GLY A 99 1.04 14.40 12.86
CA GLY A 99 0.28 15.65 12.77
C GLY A 99 0.72 16.52 11.60
N ASP A 100 1.13 17.73 11.90
CA ASP A 100 1.63 18.69 10.90
C ASP A 100 3.10 18.36 10.55
N THR A 101 3.37 18.11 9.28
CA THR A 101 4.71 17.78 8.80
C THR A 101 5.63 18.99 8.63
N GLY A 102 5.09 20.21 8.75
CA GLY A 102 5.78 21.46 8.40
C GLY A 102 5.89 21.67 6.88
N ASP A 103 5.10 20.95 6.10
CA ASP A 103 4.97 21.05 4.64
C ASP A 103 3.50 21.30 4.25
N THR A 104 3.17 21.23 2.95
CA THR A 104 1.80 21.37 2.45
C THR A 104 0.92 20.16 2.76
N LEU A 105 1.52 18.98 2.92
CA LEU A 105 0.84 17.75 3.29
C LEU A 105 0.90 17.52 4.80
N ASP A 106 -0.22 17.08 5.38
CA ASP A 106 -0.24 16.54 6.73
C ASP A 106 0.43 15.14 6.78
N ALA A 107 0.65 14.63 7.99
CA ALA A 107 1.31 13.34 8.17
C ALA A 107 0.55 12.15 7.57
N PHE A 108 -0.80 12.23 7.53
CA PHE A 108 -1.61 11.19 6.91
C PHE A 108 -1.38 11.18 5.40
N GLN A 109 -1.47 12.33 4.74
CA GLN A 109 -1.27 12.45 3.30
C GLN A 109 0.17 12.15 2.90
N LEU A 110 1.16 12.59 3.70
CA LEU A 110 2.56 12.26 3.50
C LEU A 110 2.79 10.73 3.49
N LYS A 111 2.30 10.03 4.51
CA LYS A 111 2.44 8.57 4.60
C LYS A 111 1.74 7.87 3.44
N LYS A 112 0.52 8.31 3.09
CA LYS A 112 -0.25 7.77 1.97
C LYS A 112 0.49 7.95 0.64
N ALA A 113 0.98 9.14 0.34
CA ALA A 113 1.72 9.44 -0.89
C ALA A 113 3.02 8.60 -0.99
N MET A 114 3.77 8.48 0.11
CA MET A 114 4.96 7.63 0.13
C MET A 114 4.66 6.15 -0.13
N VAL A 115 3.54 5.63 0.37
CA VAL A 115 3.10 4.24 0.14
C VAL A 115 2.64 4.07 -1.31
N GLU A 116 1.93 5.04 -1.87
CA GLU A 116 1.53 5.02 -3.27
C GLU A 116 2.75 4.97 -4.20
N ASP A 117 3.76 5.83 -3.96
CA ASP A 117 5.02 5.83 -4.72
C ASP A 117 5.82 4.54 -4.53
N TYR A 118 5.77 3.94 -3.33
CA TYR A 118 6.36 2.64 -3.07
C TYR A 118 5.72 1.53 -3.90
N LEU A 119 4.39 1.55 -4.04
CA LEU A 119 3.65 0.52 -4.77
C LEU A 119 3.75 0.71 -6.29
N MET A 120 3.60 1.94 -6.76
CA MET A 120 3.39 2.22 -8.19
C MET A 120 4.62 2.81 -8.89
N GLY A 121 5.58 3.37 -8.13
CA GLY A 121 6.71 4.12 -8.67
C GLY A 121 8.07 3.57 -8.28
N LYS A 122 9.08 4.43 -8.36
CA LYS A 122 10.49 4.11 -8.03
C LYS A 122 10.74 4.06 -6.52
N GLY A 123 9.76 4.46 -5.70
CA GLY A 123 9.82 4.50 -4.25
C GLY A 123 9.30 5.81 -3.68
N GLY A 124 8.88 5.80 -2.41
CA GLY A 124 8.47 6.98 -1.67
C GLY A 124 9.67 7.73 -1.12
N TYR A 125 9.77 9.01 -1.42
CA TYR A 125 10.85 9.88 -0.98
C TYR A 125 10.31 11.03 -0.15
N CYS A 126 10.89 11.22 1.04
CA CYS A 126 10.59 12.34 1.90
C CYS A 126 11.88 13.03 2.33
N TYR A 127 12.04 14.31 1.98
CA TYR A 127 13.20 15.12 2.38
C TYR A 127 13.08 15.49 3.84
N ILE A 128 14.19 15.29 4.61
CA ILE A 128 14.27 15.59 6.03
C ILE A 128 14.91 16.96 6.19
N GLN A 129 14.09 17.98 6.42
CA GLN A 129 14.62 19.31 6.70
C GLN A 129 15.16 19.37 8.12
N ARG A 130 16.49 19.54 8.25
CA ARG A 130 17.16 19.65 9.53
C ARG A 130 17.68 21.07 9.75
N ARG A 131 17.53 21.53 10.99
CA ARG A 131 18.22 22.74 11.47
C ARG A 131 19.24 22.29 12.51
N ARG A 132 20.53 22.25 12.13
CA ARG A 132 21.59 21.52 12.84
C ARG A 132 21.24 20.02 12.90
N ASN A 133 21.00 19.45 14.11
CA ASN A 133 20.63 18.05 14.29
C ASN A 133 19.12 17.85 14.57
N GLU A 134 18.35 18.91 14.64
CA GLU A 134 16.91 18.83 14.89
C GLU A 134 16.14 18.77 13.58
N VAL A 135 15.18 17.85 13.51
CA VAL A 135 14.26 17.75 12.39
C VAL A 135 13.15 18.78 12.59
N VAL A 136 13.00 19.67 11.61
CA VAL A 136 12.01 20.76 11.67
C VAL A 136 10.84 20.57 10.71
N ALA A 137 11.02 19.82 9.64
CA ALA A 137 9.96 19.48 8.71
C ALA A 137 10.28 18.19 7.94
N LEU A 138 9.24 17.53 7.47
CA LEU A 138 9.27 16.38 6.56
C LEU A 138 8.56 16.78 5.27
N ARG A 139 9.32 16.83 4.15
CA ARG A 139 8.81 17.31 2.87
C ARG A 139 8.69 16.17 1.88
N TYR A 140 7.49 15.95 1.39
CA TYR A 140 7.24 14.98 0.34
C TYR A 140 7.87 15.44 -0.99
N VAL A 141 8.49 14.51 -1.68
CA VAL A 141 9.02 14.74 -3.04
C VAL A 141 8.53 13.62 -3.92
N GLU A 142 7.73 13.97 -4.93
CA GLU A 142 7.22 13.01 -5.90
C GLU A 142 8.37 12.30 -6.62
N ASP A 143 8.23 11.00 -6.86
CA ASP A 143 9.25 10.15 -7.46
C ASP A 143 9.64 10.56 -8.90
N MET A 144 8.74 11.27 -9.60
CA MET A 144 9.00 11.82 -10.93
C MET A 144 10.09 12.90 -10.95
N TYR A 145 10.23 13.68 -9.86
CA TYR A 145 11.29 14.69 -9.74
C TYR A 145 12.60 14.13 -9.21
N ILE A 146 12.62 12.84 -8.85
CA ILE A 146 13.79 12.17 -8.30
C ILE A 146 14.59 11.50 -9.42
N THR A 147 15.85 11.85 -9.51
CA THR A 147 16.84 11.13 -10.33
C THR A 147 17.96 10.64 -9.43
N VAL A 148 18.33 9.36 -9.54
CA VAL A 148 19.38 8.77 -8.73
C VAL A 148 20.61 8.48 -9.60
N LEU A 149 21.72 9.16 -9.28
CA LEU A 149 23.01 8.89 -9.90
C LEU A 149 23.78 7.85 -9.09
N LYS A 150 23.97 6.66 -9.67
CA LYS A 150 24.57 5.50 -9.01
C LYS A 150 26.02 5.33 -9.39
N ASN A 151 26.87 5.00 -8.42
CA ASN A 151 28.21 4.50 -8.66
C ASN A 151 28.14 3.01 -9.04
N PHE A 152 28.75 2.64 -10.15
CA PHE A 152 28.72 1.25 -10.68
C PHE A 152 29.65 0.27 -9.97
N LYS A 153 30.17 0.58 -8.77
CA LYS A 153 30.97 -0.38 -7.99
C LYS A 153 30.06 -1.43 -7.35
N PRO A 154 30.21 -2.72 -7.67
CA PRO A 154 29.27 -3.75 -7.18
C PRO A 154 29.27 -3.94 -5.67
N ILE A 155 30.42 -3.75 -5.01
CA ILE A 155 30.60 -3.97 -3.57
C ILE A 155 30.34 -2.67 -2.79
N PHE A 156 31.01 -1.57 -3.20
CA PHE A 156 30.88 -0.28 -2.54
C PHE A 156 29.87 0.57 -3.30
N LYS A 157 28.60 0.29 -3.07
CA LYS A 157 27.49 1.03 -3.69
C LYS A 157 27.40 2.40 -3.07
N ASP A 158 27.46 3.43 -3.89
CA ASP A 158 27.26 4.82 -3.51
C ASP A 158 26.37 5.49 -4.54
N TYR A 159 25.59 6.48 -4.12
CA TYR A 159 24.72 7.23 -5.00
C TYR A 159 24.40 8.61 -4.43
N VAL A 160 23.97 9.50 -5.30
CA VAL A 160 23.41 10.80 -4.94
C VAL A 160 22.01 10.93 -5.50
N ILE A 161 21.16 11.67 -4.81
CA ILE A 161 19.80 11.97 -5.21
C ILE A 161 19.78 13.35 -5.83
N LEU A 162 19.28 13.47 -7.06
CA LEU A 162 19.04 14.73 -7.71
C LEU A 162 17.56 15.06 -7.66
N VAL A 163 17.24 16.26 -7.19
CA VAL A 163 15.91 16.85 -7.29
C VAL A 163 16.02 18.10 -8.13
N GLU A 164 15.39 18.14 -9.29
CA GLU A 164 15.49 19.25 -10.24
C GLU A 164 16.93 19.66 -10.57
N GLY A 165 17.85 18.69 -10.59
CA GLY A 165 19.27 18.91 -10.90
C GLY A 165 20.13 19.33 -9.71
N GLN A 166 19.57 19.56 -8.53
CA GLN A 166 20.30 19.80 -7.30
C GLN A 166 20.68 18.50 -6.61
N GLU A 167 21.93 18.36 -6.17
CA GLU A 167 22.45 17.16 -5.51
C GLU A 167 22.12 17.16 -4.01
N TYR A 168 21.64 16.01 -3.55
CA TYR A 168 21.37 15.71 -2.15
C TYR A 168 22.02 14.39 -1.75
N LYS A 169 22.35 14.27 -0.46
CA LYS A 169 22.90 13.02 0.07
C LYS A 169 21.79 12.05 0.45
N PRO A 170 22.01 10.73 0.35
CA PRO A 170 21.01 9.71 0.65
C PRO A 170 20.41 9.79 2.06
N TYR A 171 21.20 10.26 3.06
CA TYR A 171 20.74 10.39 4.46
C TYR A 171 19.86 11.62 4.72
N GLU A 172 19.68 12.48 3.71
CA GLU A 172 18.75 13.62 3.78
C GLU A 172 17.32 13.23 3.43
N PHE A 173 17.11 11.98 2.98
CA PHE A 173 15.80 11.46 2.61
C PHE A 173 15.43 10.23 3.41
N ILE A 174 14.16 10.15 3.83
CA ILE A 174 13.50 8.89 4.18
C ILE A 174 13.14 8.24 2.85
N LYS A 175 13.59 6.98 2.65
CA LYS A 175 13.40 6.26 1.39
C LYS A 175 12.65 4.96 1.65
N LEU A 176 11.45 4.87 1.12
CA LEU A 176 10.63 3.67 1.13
C LEU A 176 10.71 3.01 -0.25
N LEU A 177 11.50 1.92 -0.37
CA LEU A 177 11.86 1.32 -1.65
C LEU A 177 11.38 -0.12 -1.74
N ARG A 178 10.59 -0.42 -2.79
CA ARG A 178 10.09 -1.78 -3.07
C ARG A 178 11.08 -2.53 -3.97
N ASN A 179 11.33 -3.80 -3.67
CA ASN A 179 12.15 -4.72 -4.48
C ASN A 179 13.53 -4.16 -4.89
N THR A 180 14.11 -3.29 -4.05
CA THR A 180 15.40 -2.68 -4.34
C THR A 180 16.54 -3.69 -4.24
N LYS A 181 17.48 -3.67 -5.20
CA LYS A 181 18.74 -4.44 -5.17
C LYS A 181 19.96 -3.58 -4.89
N ASP A 182 19.83 -2.29 -5.07
CA ASP A 182 20.91 -1.31 -4.92
C ASP A 182 20.72 -0.38 -3.70
N GLY A 183 19.55 -0.36 -3.11
CA GLY A 183 19.19 0.52 -2.00
C GLY A 183 19.01 1.98 -2.41
N ALA A 184 18.94 2.25 -3.71
CA ALA A 184 18.85 3.57 -4.28
C ALA A 184 17.52 3.84 -4.98
N THR A 185 17.01 2.85 -5.73
CA THR A 185 15.70 2.90 -6.39
C THR A 185 14.95 1.60 -6.16
N GLY A 186 13.64 1.70 -6.08
CA GLY A 186 12.73 0.55 -6.07
C GLY A 186 12.22 0.22 -7.47
N VAL A 187 11.39 -0.81 -7.54
CA VAL A 187 10.67 -1.24 -8.75
C VAL A 187 9.19 -1.25 -8.42
N GLY A 188 8.41 -0.42 -9.10
CA GLY A 188 6.97 -0.33 -8.92
C GLY A 188 6.23 -1.51 -9.54
N LEU A 189 4.98 -1.71 -9.12
CA LEU A 189 4.10 -2.73 -9.72
C LEU A 189 3.77 -2.42 -11.18
N THR A 190 3.75 -1.15 -11.58
CA THR A 190 3.58 -0.73 -12.98
C THR A 190 4.67 -1.28 -13.88
N ASP A 191 5.92 -1.36 -13.40
CA ASP A 191 7.03 -1.89 -14.17
C ASP A 191 7.03 -3.43 -14.20
N GLU A 192 6.76 -4.07 -13.05
CA GLU A 192 6.76 -5.54 -12.94
C GLU A 192 5.60 -6.19 -13.69
N LEU A 193 4.45 -5.54 -13.70
CA LEU A 193 3.18 -6.10 -14.16
C LEU A 193 2.60 -5.33 -15.35
N SER A 194 3.43 -4.58 -16.07
CA SER A 194 3.01 -3.71 -17.16
C SER A 194 2.04 -4.39 -18.12
N LYS A 195 2.32 -5.64 -18.53
CA LYS A 195 1.47 -6.39 -19.47
C LYS A 195 0.09 -6.75 -18.92
N THR A 196 0.00 -7.15 -17.64
CA THR A 196 -1.28 -7.48 -17.01
C THR A 196 -2.14 -6.24 -16.86
N LEU A 197 -1.53 -5.13 -16.40
CA LEU A 197 -2.20 -3.85 -16.23
C LEU A 197 -2.62 -3.24 -17.59
N GLU A 198 -1.79 -3.37 -18.62
CA GLU A 198 -2.10 -2.95 -19.99
C GLU A 198 -3.30 -3.72 -20.53
N THR A 199 -3.31 -5.06 -20.38
CA THR A 199 -4.44 -5.89 -20.80
C THR A 199 -5.74 -5.51 -20.07
N ALA A 200 -5.65 -5.22 -18.76
CA ALA A 200 -6.80 -4.76 -17.98
C ALA A 200 -7.29 -3.38 -18.45
N TYR A 201 -6.39 -2.47 -18.75
CA TYR A 201 -6.70 -1.13 -19.24
C TYR A 201 -7.36 -1.17 -20.62
N ASP A 202 -6.82 -1.96 -21.55
CA ASP A 202 -7.39 -2.13 -22.88
C ASP A 202 -8.77 -2.79 -22.84
N THR A 203 -8.95 -3.74 -21.92
CA THR A 203 -10.27 -4.35 -21.66
C THR A 203 -11.27 -3.31 -21.18
N LEU A 204 -10.86 -2.38 -20.29
CA LEU A 204 -11.68 -1.27 -19.82
C LEU A 204 -12.05 -0.31 -20.96
N LEU A 205 -11.07 0.05 -21.80
CA LEU A 205 -11.29 0.91 -22.97
C LEU A 205 -12.24 0.27 -23.98
N TYR A 206 -12.09 -1.05 -24.21
CA TYR A 206 -12.99 -1.78 -25.09
C TYR A 206 -14.43 -1.78 -24.57
N GLN A 207 -14.64 -2.05 -23.26
CA GLN A 207 -15.96 -1.94 -22.63
C GLN A 207 -16.55 -0.54 -22.75
N LEU A 208 -15.73 0.49 -22.50
CA LEU A 208 -16.14 1.89 -22.64
C LEU A 208 -16.59 2.20 -24.08
N SER A 209 -15.88 1.68 -25.09
CA SER A 209 -16.24 1.84 -26.50
C SER A 209 -17.56 1.15 -26.83
N LEU A 210 -17.83 -0.03 -26.28
CA LEU A 210 -19.11 -0.74 -26.43
C LEU A 210 -20.27 0.06 -25.83
N VAL A 211 -20.10 0.61 -24.62
CA VAL A 211 -21.12 1.41 -23.96
C VAL A 211 -21.37 2.71 -24.74
N LYS A 212 -20.33 3.41 -25.20
CA LYS A 212 -20.45 4.63 -25.99
C LYS A 212 -21.13 4.39 -27.34
N SER A 213 -20.92 3.24 -27.95
CA SER A 213 -21.59 2.83 -29.20
C SER A 213 -23.04 2.34 -28.99
N GLY A 214 -23.59 2.51 -27.78
CA GLY A 214 -24.98 2.16 -27.46
C GLY A 214 -25.26 0.66 -27.39
N GLY A 215 -24.23 -0.16 -27.08
CA GLY A 215 -24.39 -1.63 -27.05
C GLY A 215 -24.75 -2.21 -28.43
N ASN A 216 -24.33 -1.54 -29.49
CA ASN A 216 -24.71 -1.84 -30.85
C ASN A 216 -24.46 -3.30 -31.19
N LYS A 217 -25.52 -4.06 -31.27
CA LYS A 217 -25.49 -5.41 -31.79
C LYS A 217 -25.00 -5.35 -33.23
N LYS A 218 -23.76 -5.75 -33.45
CA LYS A 218 -23.21 -5.90 -34.79
C LYS A 218 -24.04 -6.99 -35.48
N GLY A 219 -24.50 -6.70 -36.67
CA GLY A 219 -25.27 -7.64 -37.45
C GLY A 219 -24.97 -7.50 -38.95
N PHE A 220 -25.47 -8.42 -39.70
CA PHE A 220 -25.37 -8.43 -41.14
C PHE A 220 -26.72 -8.04 -41.74
N LEU A 221 -26.70 -7.05 -42.66
CA LEU A 221 -27.86 -6.82 -43.55
C LEU A 221 -27.80 -7.80 -44.70
N LYS A 222 -28.71 -8.73 -44.69
CA LYS A 222 -28.87 -9.72 -45.77
C LYS A 222 -29.87 -9.18 -46.78
N ALA A 223 -29.42 -9.02 -48.02
CA ALA A 223 -30.29 -8.59 -49.12
C ALA A 223 -30.64 -9.80 -49.96
N GLN A 224 -31.91 -9.91 -50.34
CA GLN A 224 -32.39 -11.02 -51.22
C GLN A 224 -31.91 -10.85 -52.66
N ARG A 225 -31.55 -9.59 -53.07
CA ARG A 225 -30.98 -9.30 -54.38
C ARG A 225 -29.55 -8.74 -54.23
N ARG A 226 -28.76 -8.84 -55.32
CA ARG A 226 -27.44 -8.18 -55.38
C ARG A 226 -27.66 -6.66 -55.45
N LEU A 227 -27.09 -5.92 -54.49
CA LEU A 227 -27.12 -4.46 -54.43
C LEU A 227 -25.96 -3.87 -55.22
N GLY A 228 -26.18 -2.72 -55.87
CA GLY A 228 -25.13 -1.94 -56.48
C GLY A 228 -24.30 -1.19 -55.41
N GLN A 229 -23.12 -0.70 -55.81
CA GLN A 229 -22.22 -0.01 -54.91
C GLN A 229 -22.85 1.27 -54.29
N GLU A 230 -23.56 2.03 -55.05
CA GLU A 230 -24.28 3.22 -54.58
C GLU A 230 -25.37 2.90 -53.53
N GLU A 231 -26.11 1.81 -53.76
CA GLU A 231 -27.12 1.32 -52.81
C GLU A 231 -26.47 0.87 -51.49
N ILE A 232 -25.34 0.19 -51.58
CA ILE A 232 -24.55 -0.20 -50.39
C ILE A 232 -24.06 0.99 -49.61
N ASP A 233 -23.53 2.00 -50.27
CA ASP A 233 -22.99 3.23 -49.63
C ASP A 233 -24.10 4.11 -49.03
N THR A 234 -25.27 4.08 -49.66
CA THR A 234 -26.45 4.76 -49.13
C THR A 234 -26.97 4.05 -47.86
N LEU A 235 -27.05 2.73 -47.88
CA LEU A 235 -27.43 1.92 -46.72
C LEU A 235 -26.44 2.08 -45.58
N LYS A 236 -25.14 2.11 -45.84
CA LYS A 236 -24.10 2.34 -44.84
C LYS A 236 -24.22 3.71 -44.20
N ARG A 237 -24.52 4.76 -44.98
CA ARG A 237 -24.76 6.12 -44.49
C ARG A 237 -26.00 6.20 -43.62
N ALA A 238 -27.13 5.68 -44.10
CA ALA A 238 -28.38 5.61 -43.36
C ALA A 238 -28.22 4.85 -42.04
N TRP A 239 -27.52 3.74 -42.07
CA TRP A 239 -27.22 2.93 -40.91
C TRP A 239 -26.34 3.70 -39.88
N ARG A 240 -25.28 4.37 -40.33
CA ARG A 240 -24.43 5.21 -39.49
C ARG A 240 -25.19 6.36 -38.82
N ASN A 241 -26.04 7.08 -39.63
CA ASN A 241 -26.82 8.19 -39.13
C ASN A 241 -27.86 7.79 -38.08
N MET A 242 -28.45 6.63 -38.24
CA MET A 242 -29.39 6.06 -37.29
C MET A 242 -28.73 5.72 -35.95
N TYR A 243 -27.52 5.16 -35.97
CA TYR A 243 -26.78 4.88 -34.76
C TYR A 243 -26.08 6.09 -34.12
N ALA A 244 -25.85 7.14 -34.89
CA ALA A 244 -25.32 8.40 -34.38
C ALA A 244 -26.40 9.26 -33.67
N ASN A 245 -27.67 9.11 -34.04
CA ASN A 245 -28.83 9.80 -33.44
C ASN A 245 -29.55 8.84 -32.49
N ASN A 246 -29.30 8.96 -31.20
CA ASN A 246 -29.89 8.14 -30.13
C ASN A 246 -31.42 8.34 -29.94
N SER A 247 -32.11 9.02 -30.86
CA SER A 247 -33.53 9.40 -30.72
C SER A 247 -34.53 8.47 -31.40
N GLU A 248 -34.07 7.58 -32.30
CA GLU A 248 -34.99 6.68 -33.03
C GLU A 248 -34.65 5.20 -32.72
N ASN A 249 -35.46 4.55 -31.88
CA ASN A 249 -35.27 3.15 -31.47
C ASN A 249 -35.83 2.13 -32.46
N VAL A 250 -36.35 2.52 -33.62
CA VAL A 250 -36.98 1.61 -34.57
C VAL A 250 -36.39 1.75 -35.98
N VAL A 251 -35.88 0.65 -36.49
CA VAL A 251 -35.36 0.54 -37.86
C VAL A 251 -36.45 -0.03 -38.75
N VAL A 252 -36.86 0.72 -39.74
CA VAL A 252 -37.75 0.21 -40.80
C VAL A 252 -36.89 -0.30 -41.96
N LEU A 253 -36.88 -1.61 -42.18
CA LEU A 253 -36.19 -2.23 -43.30
C LEU A 253 -37.20 -2.37 -44.47
N ASN A 254 -36.77 -2.02 -45.68
CA ASN A 254 -37.56 -2.24 -46.88
C ASN A 254 -37.65 -3.72 -47.24
N ASN A 255 -38.68 -4.12 -47.97
CA ASN A 255 -38.88 -5.48 -48.48
C ASN A 255 -37.61 -6.01 -49.16
N GLY A 256 -37.13 -7.14 -48.72
CA GLY A 256 -35.93 -7.81 -49.26
C GLY A 256 -34.63 -7.53 -48.48
N LEU A 257 -34.70 -6.78 -47.36
CA LEU A 257 -33.61 -6.59 -46.43
C LEU A 257 -33.97 -7.26 -45.09
N GLU A 258 -33.11 -8.16 -44.62
CA GLU A 258 -33.22 -8.85 -43.33
C GLU A 258 -32.02 -8.50 -42.49
N PHE A 259 -32.25 -8.06 -41.23
CA PHE A 259 -31.18 -7.87 -40.28
C PHE A 259 -30.97 -9.17 -39.53
N GLN A 260 -29.80 -9.74 -39.66
CA GLN A 260 -29.37 -10.88 -38.89
C GLN A 260 -28.39 -10.43 -37.81
N GLU A 261 -28.81 -10.52 -36.56
CA GLU A 261 -27.91 -10.23 -35.45
C GLU A 261 -26.71 -11.19 -35.46
N SER A 262 -25.52 -10.65 -35.32
CA SER A 262 -24.34 -11.42 -34.94
C SER A 262 -24.51 -11.81 -33.47
N SER A 263 -24.50 -13.10 -33.17
CA SER A 263 -24.67 -13.59 -31.78
C SER A 263 -23.52 -13.17 -30.89
N ASN A 264 -23.60 -11.99 -30.31
CA ASN A 264 -22.58 -11.42 -29.41
C ASN A 264 -22.83 -11.70 -27.94
N SER A 265 -23.89 -12.44 -27.56
CA SER A 265 -24.18 -12.73 -26.15
C SER A 265 -23.06 -13.51 -25.43
N SER A 266 -22.31 -14.36 -26.14
CA SER A 266 -21.17 -15.06 -25.56
C SER A 266 -19.96 -14.19 -25.37
N VAL A 267 -19.74 -13.16 -26.20
CA VAL A 267 -18.62 -12.21 -26.07
C VAL A 267 -18.85 -11.25 -24.90
N GLU A 268 -20.07 -10.79 -24.69
CA GLU A 268 -20.43 -9.92 -23.56
C GLU A 268 -20.28 -10.66 -22.22
N MET A 269 -20.75 -11.91 -22.13
CA MET A 269 -20.55 -12.76 -20.95
C MET A 269 -19.06 -13.06 -20.70
N GLN A 270 -18.26 -13.30 -21.73
CA GLN A 270 -16.82 -13.53 -21.61
C GLN A 270 -16.09 -12.26 -21.15
N LEU A 271 -16.53 -11.07 -21.57
CA LEU A 271 -15.94 -9.80 -21.13
C LEU A 271 -16.15 -9.55 -19.65
N ASP A 272 -17.34 -9.85 -19.11
CA ASP A 272 -17.61 -9.70 -17.68
C ASP A 272 -16.81 -10.71 -16.85
N GLN A 273 -16.73 -11.95 -17.30
CA GLN A 273 -15.88 -12.97 -16.67
C GLN A 273 -14.40 -12.57 -16.70
N ASN A 274 -13.90 -12.07 -17.83
CA ASN A 274 -12.52 -11.61 -17.95
C ASN A 274 -12.22 -10.43 -17.03
N LYS A 275 -13.16 -9.47 -16.89
CA LYS A 275 -13.02 -8.34 -15.98
C LYS A 275 -12.88 -8.80 -14.53
N ASN A 276 -13.75 -9.73 -14.10
CA ASN A 276 -13.71 -10.28 -12.75
C ASN A 276 -12.42 -11.09 -12.52
N THR A 277 -11.97 -11.84 -13.50
CA THR A 277 -10.70 -12.58 -13.44
C THR A 277 -9.52 -11.62 -13.31
N LEU A 278 -9.44 -10.57 -14.14
CA LEU A 278 -8.39 -9.57 -14.09
C LEU A 278 -8.40 -8.79 -12.77
N ALA A 279 -9.57 -8.41 -12.26
CA ALA A 279 -9.69 -7.76 -10.97
C ALA A 279 -9.19 -8.67 -9.83
N ASN A 280 -9.53 -9.95 -9.85
CA ASN A 280 -9.05 -10.92 -8.88
C ASN A 280 -7.54 -11.17 -8.99
N GLU A 281 -6.98 -11.18 -10.20
CA GLU A 281 -5.54 -11.28 -10.41
C GLU A 281 -4.82 -10.04 -9.86
N ILE A 282 -5.34 -8.85 -10.11
CA ILE A 282 -4.80 -7.59 -9.56
C ILE A 282 -4.86 -7.63 -8.04
N ASN A 283 -5.99 -8.01 -7.43
CA ASN A 283 -6.10 -8.13 -5.98
C ASN A 283 -5.09 -9.11 -5.39
N LYS A 284 -4.86 -10.27 -6.03
CA LYS A 284 -3.83 -11.24 -5.59
C LYS A 284 -2.42 -10.67 -5.65
N ILE A 285 -2.13 -9.84 -6.66
CA ILE A 285 -0.82 -9.18 -6.80
C ILE A 285 -0.58 -8.17 -5.67
N PHE A 286 -1.64 -7.45 -5.27
CA PHE A 286 -1.60 -6.56 -4.11
C PHE A 286 -1.76 -7.30 -2.78
N HIS A 287 -1.88 -8.64 -2.80
CA HIS A 287 -2.14 -9.48 -1.62
C HIS A 287 -3.41 -9.07 -0.85
N ILE A 288 -4.45 -8.66 -1.59
CA ILE A 288 -5.76 -8.33 -1.03
C ILE A 288 -6.68 -9.53 -1.15
N TYR A 289 -7.17 -10.00 -0.02
CA TYR A 289 -8.03 -11.17 0.14
C TYR A 289 -9.34 -10.77 0.81
N GLU A 290 -10.35 -11.65 0.76
CA GLU A 290 -11.59 -11.48 1.53
C GLU A 290 -11.32 -11.53 3.05
N ASP A 291 -10.34 -12.33 3.45
CA ASP A 291 -9.84 -12.39 4.81
C ASP A 291 -8.95 -11.18 5.12
N PHE A 292 -9.42 -10.35 6.05
CA PHE A 292 -8.71 -9.16 6.50
C PHE A 292 -7.37 -9.49 7.16
N ASP A 293 -7.31 -10.53 8.00
CA ASP A 293 -6.09 -10.90 8.72
C ASP A 293 -4.99 -11.34 7.76
N LEU A 294 -5.36 -12.08 6.72
CA LEU A 294 -4.43 -12.48 5.66
C LEU A 294 -3.95 -11.26 4.86
N THR A 295 -4.87 -10.37 4.47
CA THR A 295 -4.54 -9.10 3.80
C THR A 295 -3.61 -8.25 4.64
N PHE A 296 -3.87 -8.13 5.94
CA PHE A 296 -3.01 -7.39 6.86
C PHE A 296 -1.60 -7.98 6.91
N LYS A 297 -1.47 -9.30 7.07
CA LYS A 297 -0.18 -10.00 7.16
C LYS A 297 0.64 -9.94 5.88
N GLU A 298 0.00 -10.05 4.72
CA GLU A 298 0.72 -10.17 3.45
C GLU A 298 0.87 -8.85 2.69
N ALA A 299 -0.11 -7.95 2.74
CA ALA A 299 -0.06 -6.68 2.05
C ALA A 299 0.48 -5.54 2.94
N ILE A 300 -0.05 -5.41 4.16
CA ILE A 300 0.14 -4.20 4.97
C ILE A 300 1.37 -4.31 5.86
N TYR A 301 1.46 -5.38 6.65
CA TYR A 301 2.53 -5.56 7.64
C TYR A 301 3.96 -5.52 7.04
N PRO A 302 4.26 -6.12 5.89
CA PRO A 302 5.59 -6.01 5.27
C PRO A 302 5.95 -4.56 4.90
N ILE A 303 4.98 -3.76 4.43
CA ILE A 303 5.20 -2.35 4.09
C ILE A 303 5.42 -1.52 5.36
N VAL A 304 4.64 -1.78 6.42
CA VAL A 304 4.85 -1.17 7.74
C VAL A 304 6.28 -1.41 8.22
N LYS A 305 6.76 -2.67 8.18
CA LYS A 305 8.14 -3.01 8.58
C LYS A 305 9.21 -2.38 7.68
N ALA A 306 8.95 -2.26 6.39
CA ALA A 306 9.83 -1.52 5.48
C ALA A 306 9.89 -0.03 5.85
N PHE A 307 8.75 0.57 6.20
CA PHE A 307 8.66 1.97 6.59
C PHE A 307 9.36 2.21 7.94
N GLU A 308 9.12 1.37 8.95
CA GLU A 308 9.85 1.42 10.23
C GLU A 308 11.37 1.35 10.02
N THR A 309 11.81 0.45 9.15
CA THR A 309 13.23 0.30 8.81
C THR A 309 13.77 1.57 8.16
N ALA A 310 13.02 2.20 7.27
CA ALA A 310 13.39 3.46 6.62
C ALA A 310 13.48 4.60 7.64
N LEU A 311 12.50 4.74 8.55
CA LEU A 311 12.52 5.74 9.62
C LEU A 311 13.73 5.54 10.55
N ASN A 312 13.96 4.30 10.99
CA ASN A 312 15.07 3.97 11.88
C ASN A 312 16.45 4.20 11.22
N ARG A 313 16.55 3.97 9.93
CA ARG A 313 17.79 4.18 9.17
C ARG A 313 18.08 5.66 8.93
N ASP A 314 17.08 6.43 8.48
CA ASP A 314 17.29 7.74 7.88
C ASP A 314 16.92 8.92 8.83
N LEU A 315 15.96 8.72 9.76
CA LEU A 315 15.47 9.77 10.65
C LEU A 315 16.24 9.84 11.98
N LEU A 316 16.74 8.69 12.47
CA LEU A 316 17.58 8.64 13.68
C LEU A 316 19.02 9.03 13.38
N LEU A 317 19.64 9.77 14.33
CA LEU A 317 21.07 10.02 14.30
C LEU A 317 21.83 8.72 14.66
N GLU A 318 23.06 8.56 14.17
CA GLU A 318 23.88 7.35 14.41
C GLU A 318 24.04 6.99 15.90
N LYS A 319 24.17 8.02 16.77
CA LYS A 319 24.26 7.84 18.23
C LYS A 319 22.92 7.40 18.86
N GLU A 320 21.79 7.69 18.22
CA GLU A 320 20.45 7.34 18.71
C GLU A 320 20.06 5.91 18.35
N LYS A 321 20.52 5.40 17.20
CA LYS A 321 20.19 4.06 16.67
C LYS A 321 20.47 2.91 17.66
N LYS A 322 21.32 3.13 18.67
CA LYS A 322 21.61 2.13 19.71
C LYS A 322 20.49 1.94 20.71
N ASN A 323 19.74 3.03 20.97
CA ASN A 323 18.79 3.08 22.09
C ASN A 323 17.38 3.50 21.67
N TYR A 324 17.18 4.06 20.48
CA TYR A 324 15.90 4.54 20.01
C TYR A 324 15.44 3.77 18.80
N PHE A 325 14.12 3.58 18.67
CA PHE A 325 13.51 2.99 17.48
C PHE A 325 12.09 3.51 17.28
N PHE A 326 11.72 3.69 16.02
CA PHE A 326 10.36 3.98 15.60
C PHE A 326 9.60 2.68 15.35
N GLU A 327 8.35 2.67 15.73
CA GLU A 327 7.42 1.56 15.50
C GLU A 327 6.03 2.13 15.19
N PHE A 328 5.30 1.49 14.28
CA PHE A 328 3.90 1.80 14.02
C PHE A 328 3.01 1.11 15.06
N ASP A 329 2.04 1.84 15.62
CA ASP A 329 1.04 1.23 16.48
C ASP A 329 -0.05 0.54 15.66
N VAL A 330 0.17 -0.73 15.40
CA VAL A 330 -0.75 -1.58 14.62
C VAL A 330 -1.98 -2.00 15.43
N LYS A 331 -1.96 -1.80 16.76
CA LYS A 331 -3.03 -2.27 17.67
C LYS A 331 -4.38 -1.63 17.34
N GLU A 332 -4.42 -0.39 16.91
CA GLU A 332 -5.67 0.30 16.57
C GLU A 332 -6.39 -0.33 15.38
N ILE A 333 -5.67 -0.86 14.40
CA ILE A 333 -6.26 -1.48 13.20
C ILE A 333 -6.71 -2.91 13.49
N ILE A 334 -5.93 -3.66 14.28
CA ILE A 334 -6.28 -5.04 14.68
C ILE A 334 -7.48 -5.05 15.64
N ARG A 335 -7.79 -3.92 16.25
CA ARG A 335 -8.95 -3.74 17.16
C ARG A 335 -10.35 -3.96 16.52
N ALA A 336 -10.43 -4.27 15.24
CA ALA A 336 -11.70 -4.29 14.50
C ALA A 336 -12.75 -5.29 15.02
N ASN A 337 -12.36 -6.36 15.74
CA ASN A 337 -13.33 -7.32 16.30
C ASN A 337 -13.42 -7.20 17.83
N LEU A 338 -14.38 -6.38 18.29
CA LEU A 338 -14.64 -6.14 19.72
C LEU A 338 -14.84 -7.45 20.50
N LYS A 339 -15.52 -8.43 19.90
CA LYS A 339 -15.80 -9.72 20.52
C LYS A 339 -14.52 -10.53 20.75
N GLU A 340 -13.69 -10.67 19.71
CA GLU A 340 -12.42 -11.41 19.82
C GLU A 340 -11.46 -10.76 20.81
N ARG A 341 -11.43 -9.44 20.86
CA ARG A 341 -10.61 -8.68 21.80
C ARG A 341 -11.07 -8.93 23.25
N TYR A 342 -12.35 -8.88 23.53
CA TYR A 342 -12.86 -9.17 24.88
C TYR A 342 -12.70 -10.65 25.26
N GLU A 343 -12.78 -11.56 24.31
CA GLU A 343 -12.44 -12.97 24.55
C GLU A 343 -10.95 -13.14 24.88
N ALA A 344 -10.07 -12.44 24.17
CA ALA A 344 -8.62 -12.42 24.47
C ALA A 344 -8.33 -11.80 25.83
N TYR A 345 -9.00 -10.70 26.22
CA TYR A 345 -8.85 -10.10 27.56
C TYR A 345 -9.35 -11.02 28.66
N LYS A 346 -10.46 -11.71 28.42
CA LYS A 346 -10.98 -12.72 29.36
C LYS A 346 -9.93 -13.80 29.58
N LEU A 347 -9.36 -14.34 28.52
CA LEU A 347 -8.32 -15.35 28.60
C LEU A 347 -7.06 -14.83 29.30
N ALA A 348 -6.60 -13.61 28.95
CA ALA A 348 -5.43 -12.99 29.59
C ALA A 348 -5.60 -12.77 31.09
N LYS A 349 -6.82 -12.37 31.53
CA LYS A 349 -7.18 -12.24 32.94
C LYS A 349 -7.23 -13.60 33.63
N GLU A 350 -7.87 -14.61 33.02
CA GLU A 350 -8.03 -15.94 33.58
C GLU A 350 -6.69 -16.67 33.72
N THR A 351 -5.77 -16.44 32.78
CA THR A 351 -4.40 -17.02 32.82
C THR A 351 -3.41 -16.22 33.67
N GLY A 352 -3.83 -15.09 34.24
CA GLY A 352 -2.96 -14.23 35.02
C GLY A 352 -1.90 -13.48 34.19
N PHE A 353 -2.10 -13.34 32.87
CA PHE A 353 -1.19 -12.66 31.98
C PHE A 353 -1.31 -11.13 32.02
N MET A 354 -2.52 -10.63 32.31
CA MET A 354 -2.81 -9.18 32.43
C MET A 354 -3.61 -8.90 33.70
N THR A 355 -3.34 -7.74 34.32
CA THR A 355 -4.17 -7.16 35.38
C THR A 355 -5.41 -6.50 34.78
N LEU A 356 -6.43 -6.24 35.61
CA LEU A 356 -7.61 -5.51 35.17
C LEU A 356 -7.30 -4.06 34.78
N ASN A 357 -6.33 -3.39 35.46
CA ASN A 357 -5.91 -2.04 35.09
C ASN A 357 -5.15 -2.01 33.77
N GLU A 358 -4.35 -3.02 33.45
CA GLU A 358 -3.72 -3.14 32.12
C GLU A 358 -4.76 -3.30 30.99
N ILE A 359 -5.82 -4.09 31.24
CA ILE A 359 -6.95 -4.21 30.30
C ILE A 359 -7.70 -2.88 30.17
N ARG A 360 -7.93 -2.17 31.29
CA ARG A 360 -8.58 -0.83 31.27
C ARG A 360 -7.77 0.19 30.49
N ARG A 361 -6.44 0.24 30.71
CA ARG A 361 -5.52 1.10 29.93
C ARG A 361 -5.53 0.76 28.43
N ALA A 362 -5.60 -0.53 28.09
CA ALA A 362 -5.71 -0.96 26.70
C ALA A 362 -7.01 -0.48 26.01
N GLU A 363 -8.07 -0.18 26.79
CA GLU A 363 -9.35 0.38 26.32
C GLU A 363 -9.46 1.90 26.57
N ASN A 364 -8.34 2.59 26.93
CA ASN A 364 -8.32 4.03 27.28
C ASN A 364 -9.28 4.37 28.44
N LEU A 365 -9.43 3.47 29.41
CA LEU A 365 -10.19 3.67 30.62
C LEU A 365 -9.24 3.98 31.79
N ASP A 366 -9.68 4.86 32.70
CA ASP A 366 -8.90 5.22 33.91
C ASP A 366 -8.66 4.01 34.81
N ASP A 367 -7.52 3.98 35.47
CA ASP A 367 -7.18 2.97 36.47
C ASP A 367 -8.16 3.05 37.67
N ILE A 368 -8.40 1.89 38.27
CA ILE A 368 -9.15 1.78 39.52
C ILE A 368 -8.20 1.23 40.59
N ASP A 369 -8.15 1.89 41.73
CA ASP A 369 -7.32 1.47 42.85
C ASP A 369 -7.66 0.03 43.28
N GLY A 370 -6.64 -0.80 43.46
CA GLY A 370 -6.78 -2.20 43.87
C GLY A 370 -7.01 -3.20 42.74
N LEU A 371 -7.08 -2.78 41.45
CA LEU A 371 -7.25 -3.68 40.31
C LEU A 371 -5.92 -4.06 39.64
N ASP A 372 -4.75 -3.68 40.21
CA ASP A 372 -3.42 -4.13 39.75
C ASP A 372 -3.06 -5.49 40.36
N VAL A 373 -3.98 -6.45 40.23
CA VAL A 373 -3.86 -7.81 40.77
C VAL A 373 -3.98 -8.83 39.65
N ILE A 374 -3.15 -9.86 39.75
CA ILE A 374 -3.12 -10.98 38.80
C ILE A 374 -3.83 -12.17 39.46
N ASN A 375 -4.66 -12.87 38.70
CA ASN A 375 -5.27 -14.14 39.14
C ASN A 375 -4.25 -15.26 39.02
N VAL A 376 -3.81 -15.84 40.15
CA VAL A 376 -2.80 -16.90 40.17
C VAL A 376 -3.46 -18.21 40.63
N GLY A 377 -4.01 -18.96 39.69
CA GLY A 377 -4.35 -20.37 39.86
C GLY A 377 -5.67 -20.71 40.60
N LEU A 378 -5.76 -21.96 41.02
CA LEU A 378 -6.92 -22.63 41.60
C LEU A 378 -7.45 -21.91 42.86
N GLY A 379 -8.65 -21.36 42.79
CA GLY A 379 -9.33 -20.75 43.91
C GLY A 379 -9.25 -19.23 43.98
N ALA A 380 -8.94 -18.56 42.88
CA ALA A 380 -8.89 -17.10 42.78
C ALA A 380 -7.95 -16.40 43.78
N VAL A 381 -6.71 -16.89 43.88
CA VAL A 381 -5.65 -16.19 44.63
C VAL A 381 -5.28 -14.93 43.85
N LEU A 382 -5.41 -13.76 44.47
CA LEU A 382 -5.06 -12.47 43.88
C LEU A 382 -3.63 -12.09 44.33
N TYR A 383 -2.76 -11.83 43.38
CA TYR A 383 -1.40 -11.36 43.64
C TYR A 383 -1.26 -9.87 43.29
N SER A 384 -0.82 -9.07 44.23
CA SER A 384 -0.46 -7.69 44.02
C SER A 384 1.05 -7.58 43.75
N ALA A 385 1.44 -7.23 42.53
CA ALA A 385 2.85 -7.01 42.14
C ALA A 385 3.44 -5.76 42.82
N THR A 386 2.64 -4.83 43.27
CA THR A 386 3.07 -3.58 43.91
C THR A 386 3.42 -3.79 45.37
N THR A 387 2.62 -4.61 46.10
CA THR A 387 2.79 -4.88 47.54
C THR A 387 3.45 -6.23 47.81
N HIS A 388 3.66 -7.06 46.78
CA HIS A 388 4.17 -8.44 46.89
C HIS A 388 3.34 -9.31 47.85
N THR A 389 2.02 -9.10 47.88
CA THR A 389 1.09 -9.84 48.75
C THR A 389 0.15 -10.74 47.95
N TYR A 390 -0.17 -11.90 48.51
CA TYR A 390 -1.26 -12.78 48.04
C TYR A 390 -2.49 -12.59 48.91
N PHE A 391 -3.64 -12.40 48.26
CA PHE A 391 -4.92 -12.42 48.94
C PHE A 391 -5.76 -13.62 48.46
N THR A 392 -6.24 -14.42 49.41
CA THR A 392 -7.08 -15.59 49.10
C THR A 392 -8.50 -15.29 49.55
N PRO A 393 -9.42 -14.92 48.63
CA PRO A 393 -10.79 -14.48 48.98
C PRO A 393 -11.59 -15.56 49.74
N ASN A 394 -11.34 -16.84 49.46
CA ASN A 394 -12.05 -17.94 50.10
C ASN A 394 -11.70 -18.13 51.59
N THR A 395 -10.55 -17.66 52.02
CA THR A 395 -10.09 -17.77 53.41
C THR A 395 -9.93 -16.41 54.09
N ASP A 396 -10.20 -15.33 53.37
CA ASP A 396 -10.01 -13.95 53.83
C ASP A 396 -8.61 -13.72 54.41
N SER A 397 -7.60 -14.38 53.84
CA SER A 397 -6.22 -14.35 54.33
C SER A 397 -5.32 -13.58 53.34
N THR A 398 -4.45 -12.72 53.90
CA THR A 398 -3.39 -12.03 53.15
C THR A 398 -2.04 -12.58 53.62
N THR A 399 -1.22 -13.01 52.67
CA THR A 399 0.14 -13.50 52.91
C THR A 399 1.14 -12.59 52.26
N ASP A 400 2.09 -12.07 53.02
CA ASP A 400 3.20 -11.22 52.51
C ASP A 400 4.41 -12.12 52.26
N LEU A 401 4.89 -12.17 51.02
CA LEU A 401 6.07 -12.96 50.65
C LEU A 401 7.36 -12.52 51.35
N ASN A 402 7.49 -11.20 51.61
CA ASN A 402 8.69 -10.69 52.26
C ASN A 402 8.77 -11.13 53.73
N GLN A 403 7.65 -11.41 54.42
CA GLN A 403 7.60 -11.95 55.76
C GLN A 403 7.76 -13.46 55.77
N THR A 404 7.35 -14.13 54.73
CA THR A 404 7.48 -15.62 54.63
C THR A 404 8.94 -16.02 54.48
N ASP A 405 9.75 -15.29 53.72
CA ASP A 405 11.18 -15.53 53.55
C ASP A 405 11.96 -15.33 54.89
N GLN A 406 11.58 -14.32 55.69
CA GLN A 406 12.15 -14.10 57.01
C GLN A 406 11.77 -15.22 57.99
N ASN A 407 10.55 -15.69 57.94
CA ASN A 407 10.11 -16.80 58.79
C ASN A 407 10.77 -18.14 58.39
N ILE A 408 11.01 -18.36 57.10
CA ILE A 408 11.71 -19.55 56.60
C ILE A 408 13.18 -19.52 57.02
N GLN A 409 13.83 -18.35 56.95
CA GLN A 409 15.22 -18.21 57.45
C GLN A 409 15.31 -18.43 58.95
N HIS A 410 14.40 -17.89 59.77
CA HIS A 410 14.34 -18.15 61.20
C HIS A 410 14.13 -19.64 61.53
N VAL A 411 13.25 -20.33 60.81
CA VAL A 411 13.00 -21.77 61.00
C VAL A 411 14.22 -22.62 60.57
N ILE A 412 15.01 -22.16 59.61
CA ILE A 412 16.25 -22.83 59.21
C ILE A 412 17.34 -22.62 60.27
N GLU A 413 17.49 -21.37 60.75
CA GLU A 413 18.45 -21.05 61.83
C GLU A 413 18.12 -21.77 63.13
N ASP A 414 16.84 -21.85 63.54
CA ASP A 414 16.41 -22.60 64.72
C ASP A 414 16.69 -24.12 64.59
N LYS A 415 16.50 -24.69 63.39
CA LYS A 415 16.83 -26.12 63.14
C LYS A 415 18.33 -26.39 63.12
N GLU A 416 19.14 -25.45 62.62
CA GLU A 416 20.61 -25.57 62.67
C GLU A 416 21.12 -25.45 64.11
N ILE A 417 20.50 -24.64 64.95
CA ILE A 417 20.82 -24.52 66.38
C ILE A 417 20.44 -25.80 67.13
N ASP A 418 19.26 -26.37 66.90
CA ASP A 418 18.82 -27.62 67.52
C ASP A 418 19.71 -28.81 67.10
N THR A 419 20.09 -28.90 65.85
CA THR A 419 21.01 -29.97 65.39
C THR A 419 22.43 -29.76 65.92
N ALA A 420 22.90 -28.56 66.18
CA ALA A 420 24.16 -28.27 66.82
C ALA A 420 24.18 -28.64 68.33
N PHE A 421 23.07 -28.47 69.03
CA PHE A 421 22.86 -28.85 70.41
C PHE A 421 22.79 -30.36 70.56
N GLU A 422 22.14 -31.14 69.70
CA GLU A 422 22.08 -32.57 69.71
C GLU A 422 23.47 -33.22 69.42
N GLN A 423 24.31 -32.61 68.57
CA GLN A 423 25.66 -33.09 68.30
C GLN A 423 26.65 -32.77 69.42
N SER A 424 26.42 -31.73 70.22
CA SER A 424 27.27 -31.40 71.37
C SER A 424 26.95 -32.21 72.65
N GLY A 425 25.70 -32.71 72.73
CA GLY A 425 25.28 -33.60 73.88
C GLY A 425 25.76 -35.02 73.82
N ASN A 426 26.17 -35.52 72.66
CA ASN A 426 26.62 -36.95 72.47
C ASN A 426 28.13 -37.14 72.56
N SER A 427 28.90 -36.10 72.90
CA SER A 427 30.37 -36.19 73.02
C SER A 427 30.88 -36.20 74.48
N SER A 428 29.99 -36.38 75.49
CA SER A 428 30.39 -36.41 76.91
C SER A 428 30.12 -37.76 77.64
N GLU A 429 29.80 -38.81 76.94
CA GLU A 429 29.79 -40.15 77.51
C GLU A 429 30.62 -41.14 76.62
N GLY A 430 31.91 -41.25 76.93
CA GLY A 430 32.81 -42.25 76.34
C GLY A 430 34.21 -42.17 76.93
#